data_3ebb678e955d6373fadf5d867e59c6b0
#
_entry.id   3ebb678e955d6373fadf5d867e59c6b0
#
_cell.length_a   1.000
_cell.length_b   1.000
_cell.length_c   1.000
_cell.angle_alpha   90.00
_cell.angle_beta   90.00
_cell.angle_gamma   90.00
#
_symmetry.space_group_name_H-M   'P 1'
#
loop_
_entity.id
_entity.type
_entity.pdbx_description
1 polymer ?
#
loop_
_entity_poly.entity_id
_entity_poly.type
_entity_poly.pdbx_seq_one_letter_code
_entity_poly.pdbx_strand_id
1 'polypeptide(L)'
;MKKTLTVLALSTFLSFSVMAAPKGDSSNRVNVNQATAEQLDKGLLGVGPRIAMEIIRHRDLHGPYQSTDDLDKVKYVGGRMLDKNKGRIVFD
;
A
#
# COMPACT_ATOMS: atom_id res chain seq x y z
N MET A 1 -50.50 -10.51 20.53
CA MET A 1 -50.04 -10.56 20.36
C MET A 1 -49.04 -10.72 20.00
N LYS A 2 -48.67 -10.60 19.79
CA LYS A 2 -47.85 -10.67 19.47
C LYS A 2 -46.78 -10.54 19.15
N LYS A 3 -46.17 -10.43 18.95
CA LYS A 3 -45.30 -10.28 18.68
C LYS A 3 -44.27 -10.32 18.33
N THR A 4 -43.72 -10.25 18.09
CA THR A 4 -42.88 -10.28 17.79
C THR A 4 -41.74 -10.16 17.53
N LEU A 5 -41.28 -10.03 17.34
CA LEU A 5 -40.29 -9.92 17.15
C LEU A 5 -39.27 -9.94 16.76
N THR A 6 -38.72 -9.82 16.46
CA THR A 6 -37.85 -9.83 16.14
C THR A 6 -36.75 -9.76 15.88
N VAL A 7 -36.24 -9.67 15.65
CA VAL A 7 -35.25 -9.62 15.47
C VAL A 7 -34.22 -9.63 15.12
N LEU A 8 -33.76 -9.47 14.86
CA LEU A 8 -32.86 -9.42 14.57
C LEU A 8 -31.80 -9.55 14.23
N ALA A 9 -31.30 -9.43 13.91
CA ALA A 9 -30.42 -9.60 13.57
C ALA A 9 -29.33 -9.40 13.42
N LEU A 10 -28.92 -9.31 13.24
CA LEU A 10 -27.94 -9.09 13.07
C LEU A 10 -26.93 -9.33 12.61
N SER A 11 -26.54 -9.28 12.33
CA SER A 11 -25.73 -9.45 11.85
C SER A 11 -24.57 -9.24 11.73
N THR A 12 -24.09 -9.22 11.48
CA THR A 12 -23.08 -8.98 11.35
C THR A 12 -22.03 -9.24 10.95
N PHE A 13 -21.63 -9.26 10.57
CA PHE A 13 -20.67 -9.44 10.09
C PHE A 13 -19.59 -9.23 9.85
N LEU A 14 -19.10 -9.13 9.67
CA LEU A 14 -18.12 -8.90 9.42
C LEU A 14 -17.24 -9.34 8.86
N SER A 15 -16.93 -9.47 8.55
CA SER A 15 -16.13 -9.94 7.99
C SER A 15 -14.97 -9.67 7.65
N PHE A 16 -14.47 -9.61 7.39
CA PHE A 16 -13.46 -9.28 6.95
C PHE A 16 -12.61 -9.88 6.64
N SER A 17 -12.29 -10.17 6.27
CA SER A 17 -11.53 -10.69 5.94
C SER A 17 -10.42 -10.64 5.64
N VAL A 18 -10.06 -10.69 5.46
CA VAL A 18 -9.12 -10.61 5.17
C VAL A 18 -8.27 -10.96 4.60
N MET A 19 -8.01 -11.03 4.21
CA MET A 19 -7.31 -11.25 3.74
C MET A 19 -6.46 -11.28 3.27
N ALA A 20 -6.24 -11.37 3.02
CA ALA A 20 -5.51 -11.44 2.56
C ALA A 20 -4.66 -11.44 2.08
N ALA A 21 -4.39 -11.52 1.86
CA ALA A 21 -3.61 -11.52 1.41
C ALA A 21 -2.94 -11.69 0.78
N PRO A 22 -2.58 -11.55 0.34
CA PRO A 22 -1.99 -11.71 -0.46
C PRO A 22 -1.05 -12.04 -0.84
N LYS A 23 -0.85 -12.30 -0.88
CA LYS A 23 -0.10 -12.59 -1.19
C LYS A 23 0.65 -12.82 -1.79
N GLY A 24 0.67 -12.87 -1.68
CA GLY A 24 1.54 -13.22 -2.20
C GLY A 24 1.93 -13.30 -3.21
N ASP A 25 1.88 -12.90 -3.29
CA ASP A 25 2.29 -12.80 -4.36
C ASP A 25 3.64 -12.85 -4.42
N SER A 26 4.09 -13.60 -4.74
CA SER A 26 5.42 -13.84 -4.94
C SER A 26 6.05 -12.93 -5.87
N SER A 27 5.38 -11.96 -6.30
CA SER A 27 5.90 -11.14 -7.37
C SER A 27 6.89 -10.11 -6.90
N ASN A 28 7.12 -9.94 -5.65
CA ASN A 28 7.99 -8.90 -5.13
C ASN A 28 7.53 -7.51 -5.50
N ARG A 29 6.27 -7.36 -5.79
CA ARG A 29 5.74 -6.06 -6.11
C ARG A 29 5.35 -5.31 -4.86
N VAL A 30 5.49 -4.01 -4.91
CA VAL A 30 5.15 -3.14 -3.79
C VAL A 30 4.19 -2.08 -4.28
N ASN A 31 3.05 -1.99 -3.65
CA ASN A 31 2.09 -0.94 -3.97
C ASN A 31 2.47 0.29 -3.14
N VAL A 32 3.05 1.26 -3.80
CA VAL A 32 3.57 2.44 -3.11
C VAL A 32 2.48 3.28 -2.48
N ASN A 33 1.25 3.10 -2.91
CA ASN A 33 0.14 3.86 -2.34
C ASN A 33 -0.37 3.29 -1.05
N GLN A 34 -0.04 2.05 -0.75
CA GLN A 34 -0.56 1.39 0.45
C GLN A 34 0.51 0.77 1.31
N ALA A 35 1.73 0.72 0.85
CA ALA A 35 2.80 0.03 1.56
C ALA A 35 3.15 0.73 2.86
N THR A 36 3.53 -0.07 3.84
CA THR A 36 4.08 0.45 5.07
C THR A 36 5.54 0.81 4.85
N ALA A 37 6.13 1.53 5.80
CA ALA A 37 7.54 1.87 5.71
C ALA A 37 8.41 0.62 5.59
N GLU A 38 8.07 -0.41 6.32
CA GLU A 38 8.82 -1.64 6.28
C GLU A 38 8.71 -2.33 4.92
N GLN A 39 7.52 -2.33 4.34
CA GLN A 39 7.33 -2.92 3.02
C GLN A 39 8.11 -2.17 1.95
N LEU A 40 8.15 -0.85 2.07
CA LEU A 40 8.92 -0.05 1.13
C LEU A 40 10.42 -0.30 1.30
N ASP A 41 10.88 -0.34 2.54
CA ASP A 41 12.27 -0.54 2.84
C ASP A 41 12.75 -1.91 2.33
N LYS A 42 12.01 -2.95 2.62
CA LYS A 42 12.41 -4.30 2.29
C LYS A 42 12.02 -4.75 0.90
N GLY A 43 10.97 -4.18 0.37
CA GLY A 43 10.46 -4.61 -0.91
C GLY A 43 11.06 -3.90 -2.11
N LEU A 44 11.62 -2.72 -1.90
CA LEU A 44 12.22 -1.97 -2.98
C LEU A 44 13.73 -1.89 -2.80
N LEU A 45 14.42 -2.05 -3.89
CA LEU A 45 15.88 -2.02 -3.87
C LEU A 45 16.38 -0.60 -3.67
N GLY A 46 17.30 -0.43 -2.76
CA GLY A 46 17.92 0.87 -2.54
C GLY A 46 17.08 1.86 -1.78
N VAL A 47 15.95 1.42 -1.22
CA VAL A 47 15.10 2.28 -0.44
C VAL A 47 15.43 2.14 1.00
N GLY A 48 15.90 2.55 1.79
CA GLY A 48 16.12 2.33 3.20
C GLY A 48 14.99 2.94 3.99
N PRO A 49 15.09 2.90 5.30
CA PRO A 49 14.03 3.44 6.14
C PRO A 49 13.79 4.92 5.92
N ARG A 50 14.82 5.68 5.65
CA ARG A 50 14.66 7.12 5.45
C ARG A 50 13.86 7.42 4.19
N ILE A 51 14.21 6.78 3.08
CA ILE A 51 13.50 7.00 1.83
C ILE A 51 12.08 6.47 1.94
N ALA A 52 11.91 5.34 2.63
CA ALA A 52 10.57 4.80 2.84
C ALA A 52 9.68 5.82 3.54
N MET A 53 10.19 6.48 4.55
CA MET A 53 9.42 7.49 5.25
C MET A 53 9.12 8.69 4.37
N GLU A 54 10.05 9.06 3.49
CA GLU A 54 9.81 10.18 2.58
C GLU A 54 8.71 9.83 1.57
N ILE A 55 8.69 8.58 1.12
CA ILE A 55 7.63 8.14 0.21
C ILE A 55 6.27 8.24 0.89
N ILE A 56 6.19 7.79 2.13
CA ILE A 56 4.94 7.85 2.88
C ILE A 56 4.53 9.30 3.13
N ARG A 57 5.47 10.10 3.54
CA ARG A 57 5.19 11.50 3.83
C ARG A 57 4.68 12.23 2.60
N HIS A 58 5.31 11.99 1.46
CA HIS A 58 4.91 12.63 0.22
C HIS A 58 3.50 12.23 -0.17
N ARG A 59 3.18 10.94 -0.07
CA ARG A 59 1.85 10.50 -0.45
C ARG A 59 0.78 11.04 0.52
N ASP A 60 1.13 11.19 1.79
CA ASP A 60 0.19 11.74 2.75
C ASP A 60 -0.09 13.21 2.48
N LEU A 61 0.90 13.92 1.96
CA LEU A 61 0.76 15.35 1.69
C LEU A 61 0.15 15.64 0.32
N HIS A 62 0.46 14.81 -0.66
CA HIS A 62 0.11 15.12 -2.05
C HIS A 62 -0.87 14.13 -2.68
N GLY A 63 -1.22 13.10 -1.97
CA GLY A 63 -2.15 12.11 -2.50
C GLY A 63 -1.44 10.94 -3.15
N PRO A 64 -2.21 9.99 -3.67
CA PRO A 64 -1.64 8.77 -4.23
C PRO A 64 -0.75 9.04 -5.43
N TYR A 65 0.22 8.16 -5.60
CA TYR A 65 1.07 8.18 -6.79
C TYR A 65 0.31 7.55 -7.95
N GLN A 66 0.49 8.10 -9.12
CA GLN A 66 -0.12 7.55 -10.32
C GLN A 66 0.90 7.02 -11.31
N SER A 67 2.14 7.41 -11.17
CA SER A 67 3.18 6.97 -12.09
C SER A 67 4.55 7.12 -11.44
N THR A 68 5.56 6.59 -12.11
CA THR A 68 6.92 6.75 -11.63
C THR A 68 7.36 8.21 -11.63
N ASP A 69 6.78 9.02 -12.50
CA ASP A 69 7.09 10.44 -12.48
C ASP A 69 6.71 11.08 -11.16
N ASP A 70 5.59 10.63 -10.57
CA ASP A 70 5.19 11.14 -9.28
C ASP A 70 6.17 10.72 -8.19
N LEU A 71 6.66 9.49 -8.26
CA LEU A 71 7.64 9.02 -7.30
C LEU A 71 8.96 9.79 -7.43
N ASP A 72 9.31 10.18 -8.62
CA ASP A 72 10.54 10.91 -8.86
C ASP A 72 10.55 12.25 -8.13
N LYS A 73 9.39 12.75 -7.76
CA LYS A 73 9.29 14.02 -7.04
C LYS A 73 9.60 13.87 -5.56
N VAL A 74 9.66 12.65 -5.07
CA VAL A 74 9.92 12.42 -3.67
C VAL A 74 11.38 12.68 -3.38
N LYS A 75 11.64 13.33 -2.26
CA LYS A 75 13.00 13.62 -1.85
C LYS A 75 13.79 12.32 -1.75
N TYR A 76 14.98 12.30 -2.27
CA TYR A 76 15.91 11.19 -2.30
C TYR A 76 15.55 10.07 -3.28
N VAL A 77 14.42 10.16 -3.96
CA VAL A 77 14.08 9.19 -4.99
C VAL A 77 14.57 9.77 -6.32
N GLY A 78 15.32 9.00 -7.05
CA GLY A 78 15.83 9.44 -8.33
C GLY A 78 15.69 8.38 -9.39
N GLY A 79 16.09 8.72 -10.60
CA GLY A 79 15.93 7.83 -11.73
C GLY A 79 16.62 6.49 -11.57
N ARG A 80 17.79 6.49 -10.93
CA ARG A 80 18.52 5.25 -10.75
C ARG A 80 17.76 4.28 -9.85
N MET A 81 17.20 4.79 -8.77
CA MET A 81 16.43 3.97 -7.86
C MET A 81 15.17 3.47 -8.54
N LEU A 82 14.53 4.33 -9.32
CA LEU A 82 13.33 3.92 -10.05
C LEU A 82 13.65 2.86 -11.10
N ASP A 83 14.78 2.98 -11.77
CA ASP A 83 15.19 1.98 -12.74
C ASP A 83 15.44 0.63 -12.09
N LYS A 84 16.05 0.62 -10.93
CA LYS A 84 16.31 -0.63 -10.23
C LYS A 84 15.03 -1.34 -9.83
N ASN A 85 13.96 -0.58 -9.65
CA ASN A 85 12.72 -1.13 -9.16
C ASN A 85 11.64 -1.25 -10.22
N LYS A 86 12.05 -1.11 -11.48
CA LYS A 86 11.14 -1.28 -12.57
C LYS A 86 10.50 -2.65 -12.47
N GLY A 87 9.24 -2.74 -12.55
CA GLY A 87 8.54 -4.00 -12.41
C GLY A 87 8.20 -4.39 -10.98
N ARG A 88 8.77 -3.68 -10.00
CA ARG A 88 8.42 -3.95 -8.60
C ARG A 88 7.38 -2.98 -8.09
N ILE A 89 7.23 -1.84 -8.70
CA ILE A 89 6.37 -0.78 -8.21
C ILE A 89 5.00 -0.87 -8.85
N VAL A 90 3.99 -0.80 -8.01
CA VAL A 90 2.59 -0.84 -8.44
C VAL A 90 1.89 0.37 -7.85
N PHE A 91 0.92 0.90 -8.58
CA PHE A 91 0.19 2.10 -8.19
C PHE A 91 -1.32 1.83 -8.07
N ASP A 92 -1.70 0.92 -7.26
CA ASP A 92 -3.14 0.59 -7.13
C ASP A 92 -3.90 1.50 -6.18
#